data_510f024188435ac9c69ff0ea6dd86eb6
#
_entry.id   510f024188435ac9c69ff0ea6dd86eb6
#
_cell.length_a   1.000
_cell.length_b   1.000
_cell.length_c   1.000
_cell.angle_alpha   90.00
_cell.angle_beta   90.00
_cell.angle_gamma   90.00
#
_symmetry.space_group_name_H-M   'P 1'
#
loop_
_entity.id
_entity.type
_entity.pdbx_description
1 polymer ?
#
loop_
_entity_poly.entity_id
_entity_poly.type
_entity_poly.pdbx_seq_one_letter_code
_entity_poly.pdbx_strand_id
1 'polypeptide(L)'
;PTKLGQVDSPTFAQAVNQASVAVSREENRPVLTGIRVQFQGDKVIMSSTDRFRLARSSFTWTPEDATISTTALVRGSLLRDMARSLDEHQNVTIDFDADNPSLLGFENAGRVSTSQLIDGEFPAVDRLYADEYPIHAVINKQALIDAIKRVSLVAERNAPIRMVFSGQELTLSAGTADEAQAKEILDIDMDGEDITVAFNPSYLVDGLSAISEPFVRMKMTTAVKPVEFNGQQEADSDESMDYRYLLVPMRFNN
;
A
#
# COMPACT_ATOMS: atom_id res chain seq x y z
N PRO A 1 14.14 -21.82 18.31
CA PRO A 1 13.28 -20.68 17.95
C PRO A 1 11.98 -20.73 18.72
N THR A 2 11.50 -19.58 19.16
CA THR A 2 10.26 -19.46 19.90
C THR A 2 9.15 -19.06 18.93
N LYS A 3 8.08 -19.84 18.90
CA LYS A 3 6.89 -19.53 18.10
C LYS A 3 6.23 -18.25 18.62
N LEU A 4 6.01 -17.28 17.74
CA LEU A 4 5.30 -16.03 18.07
C LEU A 4 3.80 -16.14 17.81
N GLY A 5 3.40 -16.84 16.77
CA GLY A 5 2.01 -17.01 16.38
C GLY A 5 1.87 -17.61 14.99
N GLN A 6 0.62 -17.68 14.53
CA GLN A 6 0.30 -18.24 13.22
C GLN A 6 -0.86 -17.51 12.55
N VAL A 7 -0.89 -17.61 11.24
CA VAL A 7 -1.92 -17.03 10.37
C VAL A 7 -2.14 -17.93 9.17
N ASP A 8 -3.34 -17.90 8.58
CA ASP A 8 -3.58 -18.62 7.33
C ASP A 8 -2.76 -18.03 6.18
N SER A 9 -2.32 -18.88 5.26
CA SER A 9 -1.44 -18.47 4.16
C SER A 9 -2.05 -17.45 3.22
N PRO A 10 -3.32 -17.55 2.80
CA PRO A 10 -3.91 -16.54 1.93
C PRO A 10 -3.91 -15.13 2.54
N THR A 11 -4.26 -15.00 3.81
CA THR A 11 -4.23 -13.72 4.53
C THR A 11 -2.82 -13.15 4.60
N PHE A 12 -1.84 -13.97 4.94
CA PHE A 12 -0.44 -13.57 4.99
C PHE A 12 0.09 -13.13 3.62
N ALA A 13 -0.19 -13.93 2.58
CA ALA A 13 0.27 -13.65 1.23
C ALA A 13 -0.33 -12.35 0.69
N GLN A 14 -1.60 -12.10 0.93
CA GLN A 14 -2.25 -10.84 0.53
C GLN A 14 -1.63 -9.64 1.26
N ALA A 15 -1.41 -9.75 2.55
CA ALA A 15 -0.82 -8.67 3.34
C ALA A 15 0.61 -8.35 2.88
N VAL A 16 1.42 -9.37 2.58
CA VAL A 16 2.77 -9.18 2.05
C VAL A 16 2.73 -8.52 0.67
N ASN A 17 1.83 -8.96 -0.21
CA ASN A 17 1.68 -8.37 -1.54
C ASN A 17 1.34 -6.88 -1.45
N GLN A 18 0.41 -6.51 -0.58
CA GLN A 18 0.01 -5.12 -0.35
C GLN A 18 1.13 -4.29 0.29
N ALA A 19 1.76 -4.79 1.33
CA ALA A 19 2.85 -4.10 2.00
C ALA A 19 4.11 -3.96 1.13
N SER A 20 4.27 -4.80 0.11
CA SER A 20 5.44 -4.78 -0.78
C SER A 20 5.39 -3.64 -1.80
N VAL A 21 4.24 -3.01 -2.01
CA VAL A 21 4.01 -2.03 -3.08
C VAL A 21 4.99 -0.84 -3.01
N ALA A 22 5.30 -0.37 -1.80
CA ALA A 22 6.13 0.81 -1.61
C ALA A 22 7.58 0.50 -1.18
N VAL A 23 8.01 -0.75 -1.26
CA VAL A 23 9.40 -1.13 -0.97
C VAL A 23 10.33 -0.47 -1.98
N SER A 24 11.38 0.20 -1.47
CA SER A 24 12.40 0.82 -2.31
C SER A 24 13.32 -0.24 -2.93
N ARG A 25 13.78 0.02 -4.14
CA ARG A 25 14.80 -0.78 -4.82
C ARG A 25 16.21 -0.19 -4.66
N GLU A 26 16.33 0.94 -3.98
CA GLU A 26 17.61 1.64 -3.78
C GLU A 26 18.41 0.98 -2.65
N GLU A 27 19.47 0.25 -3.03
CA GLU A 27 20.36 -0.47 -2.08
C GLU A 27 21.12 0.48 -1.14
N ASN A 28 21.31 1.75 -1.51
CA ASN A 28 21.99 2.73 -0.68
C ASN A 28 21.17 3.19 0.55
N ARG A 29 19.92 2.76 0.64
CA ARG A 29 19.03 2.99 1.78
C ARG A 29 18.40 1.69 2.25
N PRO A 30 19.18 0.83 2.94
CA PRO A 30 18.73 -0.53 3.29
C PRO A 30 17.41 -0.58 4.06
N VAL A 31 17.17 0.38 4.95
CA VAL A 31 15.93 0.44 5.75
C VAL A 31 14.69 0.53 4.84
N LEU A 32 14.77 1.26 3.72
CA LEU A 32 13.65 1.44 2.79
C LEU A 32 13.43 0.23 1.88
N THR A 33 14.37 -0.73 1.85
CA THR A 33 14.19 -2.00 1.15
C THR A 33 13.43 -3.03 1.99
N GLY A 34 13.15 -2.69 3.24
CA GLY A 34 12.49 -3.54 4.21
C GLY A 34 11.00 -3.26 4.36
N ILE A 35 10.33 -4.24 4.93
CA ILE A 35 8.95 -4.13 5.41
C ILE A 35 9.03 -4.14 6.94
N ARG A 36 8.50 -3.11 7.58
CA ARG A 36 8.35 -3.09 9.03
C ARG A 36 7.15 -3.95 9.40
N VAL A 37 7.39 -4.98 10.20
CA VAL A 37 6.36 -5.88 10.71
C VAL A 37 6.18 -5.61 12.19
N GLN A 38 4.99 -5.14 12.58
CA GLN A 38 4.64 -4.84 13.96
C GLN A 38 3.67 -5.92 14.47
N PHE A 39 4.08 -6.61 15.53
CA PHE A 39 3.25 -7.60 16.20
C PHE A 39 2.64 -6.95 17.44
N GLN A 40 1.33 -6.75 17.43
CA GLN A 40 0.59 -6.07 18.51
C GLN A 40 -0.62 -6.89 18.93
N GLY A 41 -0.43 -7.78 19.91
CA GLY A 41 -1.48 -8.70 20.33
C GLY A 41 -1.94 -9.59 19.18
N ASP A 42 -3.23 -9.59 18.89
CA ASP A 42 -3.81 -10.36 17.79
C ASP A 42 -3.71 -9.65 16.42
N LYS A 43 -3.01 -8.53 16.34
CA LYS A 43 -2.87 -7.75 15.12
C LYS A 43 -1.42 -7.73 14.63
N VAL A 44 -1.26 -7.87 13.32
CA VAL A 44 0.02 -7.70 12.63
C VAL A 44 -0.12 -6.57 11.63
N ILE A 45 0.80 -5.60 11.65
CA ILE A 45 0.82 -4.45 10.74
C ILE A 45 2.13 -4.48 9.96
N MET A 46 2.02 -4.50 8.64
CA MET A 46 3.16 -4.45 7.72
C MET A 46 3.18 -3.11 7.00
N SER A 47 4.33 -2.45 6.96
CA SER A 47 4.48 -1.14 6.33
C SER A 47 5.74 -1.06 5.50
N SER A 48 5.66 -0.39 4.35
CA SER A 48 6.80 -0.03 3.52
C SER A 48 6.67 1.40 3.02
N THR A 49 7.79 2.04 2.70
CA THR A 49 7.81 3.38 2.13
C THR A 49 9.08 3.58 1.32
N ASP A 50 8.98 4.35 0.23
CA ASP A 50 10.12 4.84 -0.55
C ASP A 50 10.26 6.37 -0.48
N ARG A 51 9.60 7.01 0.48
CA ARG A 51 9.49 8.46 0.72
C ARG A 51 8.44 9.17 -0.13
N PHE A 52 8.00 8.58 -1.25
CA PHE A 52 6.98 9.13 -2.14
C PHE A 52 5.61 8.53 -1.88
N ARG A 53 5.60 7.34 -1.33
CA ARG A 53 4.40 6.56 -1.03
C ARG A 53 4.62 5.69 0.21
N LEU A 54 3.52 5.30 0.83
CA LEU A 54 3.49 4.41 1.99
C LEU A 54 2.42 3.36 1.76
N ALA A 55 2.79 2.09 1.85
CA ALA A 55 1.86 0.97 1.80
C ALA A 55 1.78 0.33 3.18
N ARG A 56 0.57 0.14 3.68
CA ARG A 56 0.32 -0.52 4.97
C ARG A 56 -0.77 -1.55 4.81
N SER A 57 -0.48 -2.77 5.24
CA SER A 57 -1.46 -3.82 5.38
C SER A 57 -1.55 -4.29 6.82
N SER A 58 -2.71 -4.77 7.23
CA SER A 58 -2.90 -5.33 8.57
C SER A 58 -3.83 -6.52 8.51
N PHE A 59 -3.64 -7.44 9.44
CA PHE A 59 -4.47 -8.63 9.57
C PHE A 59 -4.53 -9.10 11.02
N THR A 60 -5.52 -9.91 11.32
CA THR A 60 -5.66 -10.58 12.60
C THR A 60 -4.98 -11.94 12.52
N TRP A 61 -4.22 -12.30 13.53
CA TRP A 61 -3.52 -13.58 13.65
C TRP A 61 -3.76 -14.20 15.01
N THR A 62 -3.27 -15.42 15.21
CA THR A 62 -3.32 -16.12 16.50
C THR A 62 -1.94 -16.07 17.16
N PRO A 63 -1.71 -15.14 18.09
CA PRO A 63 -0.44 -15.06 18.81
C PRO A 63 -0.34 -16.12 19.89
N GLU A 64 0.87 -16.55 20.23
CA GLU A 64 1.11 -17.38 21.41
C GLU A 64 0.95 -16.59 22.71
N ASP A 65 1.33 -15.31 22.68
CA ASP A 65 1.18 -14.36 23.77
C ASP A 65 0.32 -13.20 23.31
N ALA A 66 -0.88 -13.09 23.87
CA ALA A 66 -1.84 -12.03 23.53
C ALA A 66 -1.34 -10.62 23.90
N THR A 67 -0.31 -10.51 24.71
CA THR A 67 0.31 -9.23 25.11
C THR A 67 1.54 -8.87 24.29
N ILE A 68 1.85 -9.64 23.23
CA ILE A 68 3.02 -9.38 22.38
C ILE A 68 3.01 -7.94 21.84
N SER A 69 4.16 -7.28 21.94
CA SER A 69 4.39 -5.96 21.36
C SER A 69 5.86 -5.91 20.91
N THR A 70 6.10 -6.27 19.67
CA THR A 70 7.45 -6.26 19.10
C THR A 70 7.42 -5.87 17.64
N THR A 71 8.56 -5.44 17.12
CA THR A 71 8.69 -4.94 15.75
C THR A 71 9.93 -5.55 15.12
N ALA A 72 9.80 -5.94 13.86
CA ALA A 72 10.91 -6.46 13.06
C ALA A 72 10.94 -5.74 11.72
N LEU A 73 12.15 -5.48 11.21
CA LEU A 73 12.36 -4.94 9.87
C LEU A 73 12.91 -6.04 8.98
N VAL A 74 12.07 -6.54 8.07
CA VAL A 74 12.34 -7.72 7.26
C VAL A 74 12.59 -7.29 5.82
N ARG A 75 13.57 -7.90 5.16
CA ARG A 75 13.85 -7.63 3.74
C ARG A 75 12.60 -7.92 2.89
N GLY A 76 12.15 -6.91 2.14
CA GLY A 76 10.90 -7.00 1.37
C GLY A 76 10.94 -8.05 0.27
N SER A 77 12.07 -8.18 -0.44
CA SER A 77 12.23 -9.20 -1.49
C SER A 77 12.09 -10.62 -0.94
N LEU A 78 12.61 -10.88 0.27
CA LEU A 78 12.52 -12.18 0.90
C LEU A 78 11.08 -12.52 1.30
N LEU A 79 10.36 -11.57 1.89
CA LEU A 79 8.94 -11.77 2.22
C LEU A 79 8.11 -12.05 0.97
N ARG A 80 8.35 -11.31 -0.10
CA ARG A 80 7.66 -11.50 -1.38
C ARG A 80 7.90 -12.89 -1.96
N ASP A 81 9.15 -13.32 -2.01
CA ASP A 81 9.51 -14.62 -2.55
C ASP A 81 8.90 -15.75 -1.71
N MET A 82 8.93 -15.60 -0.39
CA MET A 82 8.31 -16.56 0.51
C MET A 82 6.80 -16.63 0.32
N ALA A 83 6.12 -15.48 0.23
CA ALA A 83 4.68 -15.44 0.05
C ALA A 83 4.21 -16.13 -1.24
N ARG A 84 5.02 -16.06 -2.30
CA ARG A 84 4.74 -16.73 -3.58
C ARG A 84 4.90 -18.25 -3.52
N SER A 85 5.66 -18.77 -2.57
CA SER A 85 5.97 -20.19 -2.44
C SER A 85 5.13 -20.90 -1.40
N LEU A 86 4.15 -20.22 -0.78
CA LEU A 86 3.32 -20.81 0.27
C LEU A 86 2.35 -21.86 -0.26
N ASP A 87 2.19 -22.92 0.54
CA ASP A 87 1.05 -23.83 0.39
C ASP A 87 -0.18 -23.13 1.01
N GLU A 88 -1.15 -22.79 0.18
CA GLU A 88 -2.35 -22.05 0.59
C GLU A 88 -3.28 -22.81 1.55
N HIS A 89 -3.10 -24.12 1.66
CA HIS A 89 -3.89 -24.98 2.56
C HIS A 89 -3.28 -25.13 3.95
N GLN A 90 -2.07 -24.61 4.16
CA GLN A 90 -1.34 -24.67 5.42
C GLN A 90 -1.18 -23.26 6.01
N ASN A 91 -1.07 -23.20 7.34
CA ASN A 91 -0.80 -21.94 8.01
C ASN A 91 0.67 -21.54 7.89
N VAL A 92 0.92 -20.25 8.07
CA VAL A 92 2.26 -19.69 8.28
C VAL A 92 2.47 -19.55 9.78
N THR A 93 3.52 -20.18 10.29
CA THR A 93 3.98 -20.00 11.67
C THR A 93 5.16 -19.03 11.65
N ILE A 94 5.13 -18.02 12.52
CA ILE A 94 6.20 -17.03 12.65
C ILE A 94 6.95 -17.32 13.95
N ASP A 95 8.27 -17.50 13.83
CA ASP A 95 9.16 -17.85 14.92
C ASP A 95 10.20 -16.75 15.13
N PHE A 96 10.60 -16.58 16.36
CA PHE A 96 11.69 -15.70 16.75
C PHE A 96 12.80 -16.53 17.41
N ASP A 97 14.04 -16.27 17.04
CA ASP A 97 15.18 -16.93 17.65
C ASP A 97 15.68 -16.12 18.84
N ALA A 98 15.37 -16.59 20.05
CA ALA A 98 15.79 -15.95 21.29
C ALA A 98 17.33 -15.92 21.47
N ASP A 99 18.03 -16.91 20.91
CA ASP A 99 19.49 -17.00 20.96
C ASP A 99 20.13 -16.08 19.92
N ASN A 100 19.41 -15.74 18.86
CA ASN A 100 19.84 -14.82 17.83
C ASN A 100 18.70 -13.86 17.47
N PRO A 101 18.51 -12.77 18.24
CA PRO A 101 17.38 -11.85 18.05
C PRO A 101 17.43 -11.06 16.73
N SER A 102 18.47 -11.26 15.91
CA SER A 102 18.54 -10.69 14.58
C SER A 102 17.86 -11.54 13.50
N LEU A 103 17.28 -12.69 13.86
CA LEU A 103 16.63 -13.61 12.93
C LEU A 103 15.14 -13.74 13.21
N LEU A 104 14.36 -13.77 12.13
CA LEU A 104 12.94 -14.11 12.15
C LEU A 104 12.70 -15.31 11.23
N GLY A 105 11.98 -16.31 11.72
CA GLY A 105 11.69 -17.54 11.00
C GLY A 105 10.23 -17.61 10.56
N PHE A 106 10.01 -18.27 9.42
CA PHE A 106 8.69 -18.54 8.87
C PHE A 106 8.60 -20.00 8.49
N GLU A 107 7.55 -20.66 8.90
CA GLU A 107 7.32 -22.06 8.58
C GLU A 107 5.96 -22.25 7.90
N ASN A 108 5.96 -23.01 6.81
CA ASN A 108 4.77 -23.38 6.08
C ASN A 108 4.97 -24.73 5.41
N ALA A 109 4.08 -25.67 5.67
CA ALA A 109 4.07 -27.01 5.07
C ALA A 109 5.42 -27.75 5.20
N GLY A 110 6.08 -27.63 6.35
CA GLY A 110 7.38 -28.25 6.59
C GLY A 110 8.57 -27.51 6.01
N ARG A 111 8.35 -26.42 5.30
CA ARG A 111 9.42 -25.57 4.77
C ARG A 111 9.68 -24.43 5.75
N VAL A 112 10.94 -24.25 6.13
CA VAL A 112 11.39 -23.19 7.03
C VAL A 112 12.20 -22.17 6.25
N SER A 113 11.83 -20.90 6.36
CA SER A 113 12.59 -19.78 5.81
C SER A 113 13.01 -18.88 6.95
N THR A 114 14.27 -18.46 6.97
CA THR A 114 14.80 -17.57 8.00
C THR A 114 15.29 -16.28 7.34
N SER A 115 14.91 -15.16 7.92
CA SER A 115 15.36 -13.84 7.47
C SER A 115 16.23 -13.19 8.54
N GLN A 116 17.38 -12.70 8.12
CA GLN A 116 18.13 -11.76 8.92
C GLN A 116 17.41 -10.41 8.88
N LEU A 117 17.24 -9.80 10.06
CA LEU A 117 16.58 -8.51 10.19
C LEU A 117 17.51 -7.38 9.74
N ILE A 118 16.93 -6.33 9.19
CA ILE A 118 17.66 -5.13 8.77
C ILE A 118 17.88 -4.27 10.01
N ASP A 119 19.13 -3.84 10.23
CA ASP A 119 19.46 -2.87 11.25
C ASP A 119 19.09 -1.45 10.77
N GLY A 120 18.58 -0.66 11.68
CA GLY A 120 18.25 0.74 11.42
C GLY A 120 16.84 1.09 11.86
N GLU A 121 16.53 2.37 11.78
CA GLU A 121 15.25 2.90 12.20
C GLU A 121 14.36 3.18 10.99
N PHE A 122 13.19 2.56 10.98
CA PHE A 122 12.17 2.81 9.96
C PHE A 122 11.60 4.22 10.15
N PRO A 123 11.36 4.98 9.06
CA PRO A 123 10.84 6.35 9.17
C PRO A 123 9.53 6.43 9.97
N ALA A 124 9.34 7.55 10.67
CA ALA A 124 8.13 7.81 11.45
C ALA A 124 6.97 8.20 10.52
N VAL A 125 6.35 7.20 9.89
CA VAL A 125 5.34 7.39 8.84
C VAL A 125 3.91 7.54 9.36
N ASP A 126 3.65 7.19 10.62
CA ASP A 126 2.29 7.18 11.18
C ASP A 126 1.66 8.59 11.20
N ARG A 127 2.47 9.62 11.33
CA ARG A 127 2.06 11.03 11.29
C ARG A 127 1.61 11.52 9.92
N LEU A 128 1.85 10.75 8.85
CA LEU A 128 1.47 11.12 7.48
C LEU A 128 -0.01 10.92 7.22
N TYR A 129 -0.68 10.07 8.01
CA TYR A 129 -2.12 9.91 7.94
C TYR A 129 -2.78 11.13 8.57
N ALA A 130 -3.79 11.69 7.90
CA ALA A 130 -4.60 12.75 8.50
C ALA A 130 -5.61 12.16 9.49
N ASP A 131 -5.92 12.91 10.54
CA ASP A 131 -6.96 12.51 11.49
C ASP A 131 -8.34 12.55 10.82
N GLU A 132 -8.55 13.52 9.92
CA GLU A 132 -9.78 13.69 9.14
C GLU A 132 -9.44 14.05 7.70
N TYR A 133 -10.25 13.54 6.79
CA TYR A 133 -10.18 13.88 5.37
C TYR A 133 -11.50 14.55 4.97
N PRO A 134 -11.50 15.86 4.67
CA PRO A 134 -12.73 16.57 4.29
C PRO A 134 -13.26 16.22 2.90
N ILE A 135 -12.44 15.59 2.05
CA ILE A 135 -12.81 15.23 0.70
C ILE A 135 -12.68 13.72 0.53
N HIS A 136 -13.78 13.10 0.09
CA HIS A 136 -13.85 11.67 -0.22
C HIS A 136 -14.39 11.48 -1.63
N ALA A 137 -13.77 10.61 -2.40
CA ALA A 137 -14.25 10.22 -3.72
C ALA A 137 -14.22 8.70 -3.85
N VAL A 138 -15.33 8.10 -4.24
CA VAL A 138 -15.46 6.65 -4.46
C VAL A 138 -15.57 6.40 -5.95
N ILE A 139 -14.72 5.52 -6.47
CA ILE A 139 -14.55 5.29 -7.90
C ILE A 139 -14.48 3.78 -8.15
N ASN A 140 -15.04 3.30 -9.25
CA ASN A 140 -14.81 1.94 -9.71
C ASN A 140 -13.31 1.75 -9.96
N LYS A 141 -12.69 0.81 -9.25
CA LYS A 141 -11.23 0.62 -9.29
C LYS A 141 -10.73 0.28 -10.69
N GLN A 142 -11.35 -0.68 -11.36
CA GLN A 142 -10.87 -1.12 -12.68
C GLN A 142 -11.05 -0.03 -13.74
N ALA A 143 -12.16 0.69 -13.71
CA ALA A 143 -12.38 1.83 -14.59
C ALA A 143 -11.32 2.91 -14.39
N LEU A 144 -10.95 3.17 -13.15
CA LEU A 144 -9.89 4.15 -12.82
C LEU A 144 -8.52 3.67 -13.33
N ILE A 145 -8.13 2.42 -13.07
CA ILE A 145 -6.86 1.85 -13.55
C ILE A 145 -6.78 1.93 -15.08
N ASP A 146 -7.84 1.52 -15.77
CA ASP A 146 -7.88 1.50 -17.24
C ASP A 146 -7.78 2.92 -17.81
N ALA A 147 -8.48 3.89 -17.21
CA ALA A 147 -8.41 5.28 -17.61
C ALA A 147 -7.00 5.87 -17.40
N ILE A 148 -6.36 5.58 -16.26
CA ILE A 148 -4.98 6.00 -15.98
C ILE A 148 -4.03 5.46 -17.05
N LYS A 149 -4.14 4.17 -17.39
CA LYS A 149 -3.30 3.54 -18.39
C LYS A 149 -3.49 4.15 -19.77
N ARG A 150 -4.74 4.41 -20.20
CA ARG A 150 -5.02 5.01 -21.51
C ARG A 150 -4.50 6.45 -21.60
N VAL A 151 -4.75 7.25 -20.57
CA VAL A 151 -4.29 8.65 -20.54
C VAL A 151 -2.76 8.72 -20.52
N SER A 152 -2.10 7.77 -19.86
CA SER A 152 -0.63 7.73 -19.77
C SER A 152 0.06 7.42 -21.09
N LEU A 153 -0.64 6.82 -22.06
CA LEU A 153 -0.04 6.43 -23.35
C LEU A 153 0.49 7.61 -24.17
N VAL A 154 -0.08 8.80 -23.99
CA VAL A 154 0.30 10.00 -24.76
C VAL A 154 1.30 10.88 -24.03
N ALA A 155 1.58 10.60 -22.75
CA ALA A 155 2.51 11.39 -21.96
C ALA A 155 3.93 10.81 -22.02
N GLU A 156 4.92 11.63 -21.80
CA GLU A 156 6.29 11.16 -21.56
C GLU A 156 6.31 10.23 -20.33
N ARG A 157 7.29 9.35 -20.33
CA ARG A 157 7.47 8.40 -19.21
C ARG A 157 7.60 9.17 -17.90
N ASN A 158 6.79 8.79 -16.91
CA ASN A 158 6.70 9.40 -15.57
C ASN A 158 6.15 10.84 -15.54
N ALA A 159 5.60 11.33 -16.65
CA ALA A 159 4.86 12.59 -16.63
C ALA A 159 3.63 12.45 -15.70
N PRO A 160 3.32 13.48 -14.89
CA PRO A 160 2.21 13.38 -13.96
C PRO A 160 0.87 13.27 -14.67
N ILE A 161 -0.04 12.49 -14.07
CA ILE A 161 -1.45 12.51 -14.41
C ILE A 161 -2.13 13.53 -13.52
N ARG A 162 -2.88 14.42 -14.14
CA ARG A 162 -3.70 15.42 -13.47
C ARG A 162 -5.10 14.87 -13.27
N MET A 163 -5.60 14.97 -12.04
CA MET A 163 -6.92 14.49 -11.64
C MET A 163 -7.72 15.67 -11.11
N VAL A 164 -8.78 16.05 -11.82
CA VAL A 164 -9.69 17.14 -11.43
C VAL A 164 -10.99 16.54 -10.92
N PHE A 165 -11.23 16.70 -9.63
CA PHE A 165 -12.47 16.27 -8.98
C PHE A 165 -13.40 17.47 -8.89
N SER A 166 -14.52 17.43 -9.61
CA SER A 166 -15.49 18.53 -9.64
C SER A 166 -16.91 17.98 -9.73
N GLY A 167 -17.73 18.31 -8.75
CA GLY A 167 -19.06 17.74 -8.63
C GLY A 167 -18.99 16.22 -8.47
N GLN A 168 -19.68 15.48 -9.33
CA GLN A 168 -19.67 14.02 -9.33
C GLN A 168 -18.86 13.46 -10.52
N GLU A 169 -17.86 14.20 -10.96
CA GLU A 169 -17.00 13.81 -12.09
C GLU A 169 -15.53 13.91 -11.72
N LEU A 170 -14.75 12.94 -12.22
CA LEU A 170 -13.30 12.95 -12.20
C LEU A 170 -12.81 13.10 -13.65
N THR A 171 -12.04 14.14 -13.91
CA THR A 171 -11.36 14.32 -15.19
C THR A 171 -9.88 13.99 -15.02
N LEU A 172 -9.42 12.99 -15.79
CA LEU A 172 -8.01 12.64 -15.87
C LEU A 172 -7.42 13.22 -17.13
N SER A 173 -6.22 13.82 -17.03
CA SER A 173 -5.50 14.33 -18.20
C SER A 173 -4.00 14.14 -18.05
N ALA A 174 -3.33 14.01 -19.19
CA ALA A 174 -1.87 13.93 -19.28
C ALA A 174 -1.42 14.59 -20.58
N GLY A 175 -0.15 14.98 -20.62
CA GLY A 175 0.44 15.70 -21.75
C GLY A 175 0.42 17.20 -21.56
N THR A 176 1.14 17.90 -22.44
CA THR A 176 1.23 19.37 -22.47
C THR A 176 0.59 19.92 -23.73
N ALA A 177 0.42 21.25 -23.79
CA ALA A 177 -0.15 21.92 -24.96
C ALA A 177 0.66 21.67 -26.26
N ASP A 178 1.96 21.40 -26.14
CA ASP A 178 2.88 21.16 -27.25
C ASP A 178 3.02 19.69 -27.63
N GLU A 179 2.42 18.78 -26.84
CA GLU A 179 2.43 17.35 -27.06
C GLU A 179 1.00 16.83 -27.26
N ALA A 180 0.90 15.56 -27.66
CA ALA A 180 -0.40 14.91 -27.68
C ALA A 180 -0.99 14.91 -26.27
N GLN A 181 -2.28 15.24 -26.17
CA GLN A 181 -3.02 15.26 -24.91
C GLN A 181 -4.07 14.16 -24.92
N ALA A 182 -4.25 13.51 -23.77
CA ALA A 182 -5.38 12.63 -23.55
C ALA A 182 -6.19 13.12 -22.34
N LYS A 183 -7.49 12.92 -22.43
CA LYS A 183 -8.42 13.31 -21.38
C LYS A 183 -9.54 12.28 -21.31
N GLU A 184 -9.84 11.85 -20.08
CA GLU A 184 -10.98 10.96 -19.83
C GLU A 184 -11.78 11.48 -18.65
N ILE A 185 -13.07 11.20 -18.67
CA ILE A 185 -14.01 11.60 -17.62
C ILE A 185 -14.65 10.34 -17.05
N LEU A 186 -14.65 10.22 -15.74
CA LEU A 186 -15.31 9.14 -15.00
C LEU A 186 -16.38 9.74 -14.08
N ASP A 187 -17.52 9.06 -14.01
CA ASP A 187 -18.51 9.32 -12.97
C ASP A 187 -18.02 8.78 -11.63
N ILE A 188 -18.16 9.57 -10.59
CA ILE A 188 -17.71 9.23 -9.24
C ILE A 188 -18.77 9.63 -8.21
N ASP A 189 -18.64 9.07 -6.99
CA ASP A 189 -19.40 9.52 -5.82
C ASP A 189 -18.45 10.35 -4.95
N MET A 190 -18.74 11.63 -4.81
CA MET A 190 -17.85 12.58 -4.16
C MET A 190 -18.55 13.36 -3.07
N ASP A 191 -17.88 13.51 -1.92
CA ASP A 191 -18.22 14.40 -0.82
C ASP A 191 -17.08 15.39 -0.62
N GLY A 192 -17.41 16.65 -0.39
CA GLY A 192 -16.44 17.71 -0.13
C GLY A 192 -16.26 18.65 -1.32
N GLU A 193 -15.32 19.57 -1.17
CA GLU A 193 -15.04 20.59 -2.16
C GLU A 193 -14.29 20.02 -3.37
N ASP A 194 -14.39 20.72 -4.50
CA ASP A 194 -13.60 20.41 -5.69
C ASP A 194 -12.11 20.50 -5.38
N ILE A 195 -11.33 19.63 -6.00
CA ILE A 195 -9.89 19.56 -5.81
C ILE A 195 -9.20 19.10 -7.09
N THR A 196 -7.99 19.60 -7.33
CA THR A 196 -7.11 19.11 -8.39
C THR A 196 -5.83 18.60 -7.77
N VAL A 197 -5.45 17.36 -8.09
CA VAL A 197 -4.21 16.71 -7.65
C VAL A 197 -3.52 16.09 -8.85
N ALA A 198 -2.19 15.93 -8.75
CA ALA A 198 -1.41 15.25 -9.79
C ALA A 198 -0.54 14.17 -9.15
N PHE A 199 -0.41 13.06 -9.84
CA PHE A 199 0.34 11.90 -9.35
C PHE A 199 1.23 11.31 -10.41
N ASN A 200 2.27 10.61 -9.98
CA ASN A 200 3.02 9.67 -10.82
C ASN A 200 2.09 8.51 -11.20
N PRO A 201 1.86 8.24 -12.50
CA PRO A 201 0.93 7.21 -12.93
C PRO A 201 1.34 5.79 -12.52
N SER A 202 2.64 5.49 -12.47
CA SER A 202 3.13 4.19 -12.03
C SER A 202 2.81 3.94 -10.56
N TYR A 203 2.96 4.95 -9.72
CA TYR A 203 2.64 4.84 -8.30
C TYR A 203 1.14 4.67 -8.06
N LEU A 204 0.31 5.35 -8.88
CA LEU A 204 -1.14 5.14 -8.83
C LEU A 204 -1.51 3.70 -9.17
N VAL A 205 -1.02 3.18 -10.28
CA VAL A 205 -1.34 1.82 -10.75
C VAL A 205 -0.85 0.79 -9.76
N ASP A 206 0.37 0.94 -9.23
CA ASP A 206 0.92 0.01 -8.25
C ASP A 206 0.04 -0.11 -7.01
N GLY A 207 -0.35 1.02 -6.44
CA GLY A 207 -1.18 1.05 -5.24
C GLY A 207 -2.61 0.54 -5.49
N LEU A 208 -3.22 0.97 -6.58
CA LEU A 208 -4.58 0.57 -6.94
C LEU A 208 -4.68 -0.92 -7.27
N SER A 209 -3.66 -1.47 -7.94
CA SER A 209 -3.65 -2.89 -8.35
C SER A 209 -3.59 -3.85 -7.17
N ALA A 210 -3.12 -3.39 -6.00
CA ALA A 210 -3.07 -4.19 -4.78
C ALA A 210 -4.38 -4.17 -3.98
N ILE A 211 -5.34 -3.32 -4.34
CA ILE A 211 -6.67 -3.29 -3.74
C ILE A 211 -7.47 -4.49 -4.27
N SER A 212 -7.99 -5.32 -3.38
CA SER A 212 -8.76 -6.51 -3.75
C SER A 212 -10.24 -6.22 -4.03
N GLU A 213 -10.78 -5.16 -3.43
CA GLU A 213 -12.18 -4.77 -3.56
C GLU A 213 -12.46 -4.09 -4.91
N PRO A 214 -13.73 -4.07 -5.39
CA PRO A 214 -14.07 -3.50 -6.69
C PRO A 214 -14.07 -1.97 -6.75
N PHE A 215 -14.17 -1.29 -5.62
CA PHE A 215 -14.16 0.18 -5.52
C PHE A 215 -12.96 0.66 -4.73
N VAL A 216 -12.54 1.89 -5.01
CA VAL A 216 -11.53 2.60 -4.24
C VAL A 216 -12.12 3.90 -3.70
N ARG A 217 -11.82 4.18 -2.43
CA ARG A 217 -12.08 5.49 -1.83
C ARG A 217 -10.79 6.26 -1.78
N MET A 218 -10.77 7.44 -2.40
CA MET A 218 -9.69 8.41 -2.31
C MET A 218 -10.07 9.44 -1.26
N LYS A 219 -9.19 9.63 -0.28
CA LYS A 219 -9.41 10.58 0.82
C LYS A 219 -8.34 11.67 0.77
N MET A 220 -8.77 12.92 0.69
CA MET A 220 -7.93 14.07 0.38
C MET A 220 -8.15 15.21 1.36
N THR A 221 -7.11 16.04 1.53
CA THR A 221 -7.17 17.27 2.32
C THR A 221 -6.89 18.49 1.45
N THR A 222 -5.68 18.60 0.89
CA THR A 222 -5.28 19.67 -0.02
C THR A 222 -4.55 19.08 -1.23
N ALA A 223 -4.29 19.89 -2.24
CA ALA A 223 -3.61 19.49 -3.47
C ALA A 223 -2.16 19.01 -3.27
N VAL A 224 -1.55 19.29 -2.11
CA VAL A 224 -0.13 18.99 -1.85
C VAL A 224 0.10 18.00 -0.72
N LYS A 225 -0.94 17.64 0.03
CA LYS A 225 -0.83 16.68 1.14
C LYS A 225 -1.09 15.25 0.66
N PRO A 226 -0.54 14.25 1.36
CA PRO A 226 -0.76 12.85 1.00
C PRO A 226 -2.24 12.49 0.87
N VAL A 227 -2.53 11.69 -0.13
CA VAL A 227 -3.88 11.15 -0.40
C VAL A 227 -3.90 9.70 0.04
N GLU A 228 -4.93 9.31 0.78
CA GLU A 228 -5.11 7.93 1.21
C GLU A 228 -6.10 7.20 0.31
N PHE A 229 -5.71 5.98 -0.10
CA PHE A 229 -6.49 5.07 -0.94
C PHE A 229 -6.87 3.84 -0.12
N ASN A 230 -8.15 3.52 -0.07
CA ASN A 230 -8.67 2.31 0.59
C ASN A 230 -9.62 1.57 -0.35
N GLY A 231 -9.64 0.25 -0.27
CA GLY A 231 -10.60 -0.57 -0.99
C GLY A 231 -11.99 -0.52 -0.37
N GLN A 232 -13.03 -0.79 -1.17
CA GLN A 232 -14.41 -0.73 -0.74
C GLN A 232 -15.23 -1.72 -1.55
N GLN A 233 -16.09 -2.50 -0.90
CA GLN A 233 -16.85 -3.56 -1.57
C GLN A 233 -17.97 -3.03 -2.46
N GLU A 234 -18.65 -1.99 -2.01
CA GLU A 234 -19.76 -1.37 -2.75
C GLU A 234 -19.56 0.15 -2.78
N ALA A 235 -20.22 0.82 -3.70
CA ALA A 235 -20.08 2.27 -3.88
C ALA A 235 -20.51 3.06 -2.61
N ASP A 236 -21.43 2.52 -1.83
CA ASP A 236 -22.01 3.15 -0.63
C ASP A 236 -21.63 2.46 0.68
N SER A 237 -20.71 1.50 0.65
CA SER A 237 -20.24 0.83 1.88
C SER A 237 -19.07 1.61 2.53
N ASP A 238 -18.69 1.18 3.73
CA ASP A 238 -17.49 1.70 4.38
C ASP A 238 -16.24 1.14 3.70
N GLU A 239 -15.16 1.93 3.73
CA GLU A 239 -13.87 1.48 3.24
C GLU A 239 -13.22 0.45 4.17
N SER A 240 -12.44 -0.45 3.58
CA SER A 240 -11.55 -1.34 4.32
C SER A 240 -10.31 -0.57 4.79
N MET A 241 -9.94 -0.75 6.06
CA MET A 241 -8.71 -0.20 6.63
C MET A 241 -7.58 -1.24 6.71
N ASP A 242 -7.80 -2.44 6.17
CA ASP A 242 -6.78 -3.51 6.16
C ASP A 242 -5.64 -3.20 5.20
N TYR A 243 -5.91 -2.49 4.11
CA TYR A 243 -4.90 -1.94 3.22
C TYR A 243 -5.09 -0.43 3.12
N ARG A 244 -4.03 0.30 3.44
CA ARG A 244 -3.99 1.76 3.40
C ARG A 244 -2.80 2.19 2.57
N TYR A 245 -3.05 2.84 1.46
CA TYR A 245 -2.01 3.35 0.56
C TYR A 245 -2.00 4.86 0.60
N LEU A 246 -0.87 5.45 0.97
CA LEU A 246 -0.67 6.90 0.91
C LEU A 246 0.23 7.25 -0.26
N LEU A 247 -0.18 8.24 -1.05
CA LEU A 247 0.60 8.73 -2.17
C LEU A 247 0.74 10.26 -2.06
N VAL A 248 1.99 10.72 -2.14
CA VAL A 248 2.29 12.15 -2.12
C VAL A 248 2.03 12.72 -3.52
N PRO A 249 1.17 13.75 -3.64
CA PRO A 249 0.93 14.38 -4.93
C PRO A 249 2.19 15.05 -5.50
N MET A 250 2.28 15.04 -6.80
CA MET A 250 3.30 15.81 -7.53
C MET A 250 2.84 17.27 -7.67
N ARG A 251 3.79 18.18 -7.63
CA ARG A 251 3.51 19.58 -7.97
C ARG A 251 3.36 19.71 -9.48
N PHE A 252 2.38 20.50 -9.90
CA PHE A 252 2.21 20.86 -11.30
C PHE A 252 2.13 22.37 -11.41
N ASN A 253 2.74 22.90 -12.48
CA ASN A 253 2.63 24.32 -12.82
C ASN A 253 1.39 24.51 -13.69
N ASN A 254 0.58 25.53 -13.38
CA ASN A 254 -0.57 25.94 -14.18
C ASN A 254 -0.12 26.57 -15.50
#